data_0f5bd33b043a833db4e5285bcaefa50c
#
_entry.id   0f5bd33b043a833db4e5285bcaefa50c
#
_cell.length_a   1.000
_cell.length_b   1.000
_cell.length_c   1.000
_cell.angle_alpha   90.00
_cell.angle_beta   90.00
_cell.angle_gamma   90.00
#
_symmetry.space_group_name_H-M   'P 1'
#
loop_
_entity.id
_entity.type
_entity.pdbx_description
1 polymer ?
#
loop_
_entity_poly.entity_id
_entity_poly.type
_entity_poly.pdbx_seq_one_letter_code
_entity_poly.pdbx_strand_id
1 'polypeptide(L)'
;SEQRKIASKAIASQLVEMVVPLGMPNMRFAIDFVPKQEPESDGMDEIRFMFSANKSAELQPVAQTASGGEISRLMLCIKAMIAGFTALPAIIFDEVDTGVSGDIADKMGDIMQELGTKMQVFAITHLPQIAAKGKDHYFVYKEDTDERTVTRIRKMNKEERVKEIARMLSGASLTSASIANAKELLKSKI
;
A
#
# COMPACT_ATOMS: atom_id res chain seq x y z
N SER A 1 -29.63 1.75 6.61
CA SER A 1 -29.59 1.89 5.15
C SER A 1 -29.30 3.33 4.72
N GLU A 2 -30.12 4.33 5.10
CA GLU A 2 -30.00 5.72 4.64
C GLU A 2 -28.66 6.37 4.99
N GLN A 3 -28.19 6.27 6.23
CA GLN A 3 -26.89 6.78 6.64
C GLN A 3 -25.72 6.14 5.88
N ARG A 4 -25.81 4.85 5.60
CA ARG A 4 -24.79 4.14 4.77
C ARG A 4 -24.77 4.67 3.34
N LYS A 5 -25.92 4.97 2.75
CA LYS A 5 -26.02 5.56 1.39
C LYS A 5 -25.42 6.98 1.33
N ILE A 6 -25.60 7.76 2.40
CA ILE A 6 -24.98 9.09 2.49
C ILE A 6 -23.46 8.93 2.62
N ALA A 7 -22.99 8.09 3.53
CA ALA A 7 -21.57 7.83 3.74
C ALA A 7 -20.87 7.25 2.51
N SER A 8 -21.57 6.38 1.74
CA SER A 8 -21.01 5.73 0.56
C SER A 8 -20.54 6.72 -0.51
N LYS A 9 -21.26 7.84 -0.70
CA LYS A 9 -20.89 8.88 -1.66
C LYS A 9 -19.59 9.57 -1.26
N ALA A 10 -19.46 9.93 0.03
CA ALA A 10 -18.25 10.54 0.56
C ALA A 10 -17.06 9.60 0.49
N ILE A 11 -17.24 8.33 0.86
CA ILE A 11 -16.21 7.29 0.78
C ILE A 11 -15.75 7.10 -0.68
N ALA A 12 -16.69 6.99 -1.62
CA ALA A 12 -16.34 6.81 -3.03
C ALA A 12 -15.55 8.00 -3.60
N SER A 13 -15.96 9.23 -3.30
CA SER A 13 -15.25 10.43 -3.73
C SER A 13 -13.83 10.50 -3.15
N GLN A 14 -13.69 10.33 -1.85
CA GLN A 14 -12.40 10.36 -1.17
C GLN A 14 -11.46 9.26 -1.67
N LEU A 15 -11.98 8.06 -1.91
CA LEU A 15 -11.20 6.94 -2.43
C LEU A 15 -10.66 7.22 -3.83
N VAL A 16 -11.48 7.82 -4.71
CA VAL A 16 -11.05 8.25 -6.06
C VAL A 16 -9.91 9.27 -5.95
N GLU A 17 -10.05 10.29 -5.11
CA GLU A 17 -9.01 11.31 -4.89
C GLU A 17 -7.69 10.70 -4.41
N MET A 18 -7.73 9.72 -3.53
CA MET A 18 -6.54 9.05 -3.02
C MET A 18 -5.87 8.14 -4.06
N VAL A 19 -6.65 7.52 -4.94
CA VAL A 19 -6.15 6.52 -5.89
C VAL A 19 -5.64 7.16 -7.19
N VAL A 20 -6.21 8.29 -7.62
CA VAL A 20 -5.78 9.01 -8.83
C VAL A 20 -4.27 9.27 -8.88
N PRO A 21 -3.63 9.78 -7.80
CA PRO A 21 -2.18 9.98 -7.78
C PRO A 21 -1.37 8.69 -7.86
N LEU A 22 -1.98 7.55 -7.56
CA LEU A 22 -1.34 6.22 -7.62
C LEU A 22 -1.38 5.58 -9.02
N GLY A 23 -1.53 6.40 -10.08
CA GLY A 23 -1.49 5.95 -11.47
C GLY A 23 -2.79 5.36 -11.98
N MET A 24 -3.94 5.70 -11.37
CA MET A 24 -5.26 5.29 -11.83
C MET A 24 -6.18 6.50 -12.09
N PRO A 25 -5.84 7.39 -13.04
CA PRO A 25 -6.54 8.66 -13.25
C PRO A 25 -7.97 8.49 -13.77
N ASN A 26 -8.30 7.33 -14.31
CA ASN A 26 -9.60 7.02 -14.88
C ASN A 26 -10.43 6.06 -14.03
N MET A 27 -9.99 5.83 -12.79
CA MET A 27 -10.65 4.92 -11.86
C MET A 27 -12.06 5.42 -11.52
N ARG A 28 -12.99 4.49 -11.51
CA ARG A 28 -14.35 4.69 -11.04
C ARG A 28 -14.63 3.70 -9.92
N PHE A 29 -15.28 4.19 -8.89
CA PHE A 29 -15.67 3.39 -7.74
C PHE A 29 -17.10 3.73 -7.32
N ALA A 30 -17.89 2.73 -7.03
CA ALA A 30 -19.24 2.88 -6.50
C ALA A 30 -19.49 1.85 -5.40
N ILE A 31 -20.43 2.15 -4.55
CA ILE A 31 -20.90 1.23 -3.51
C ILE A 31 -22.38 0.97 -3.79
N ASP A 32 -22.70 -0.25 -4.21
CA ASP A 32 -24.06 -0.67 -4.50
C ASP A 32 -24.71 -1.27 -3.26
N PHE A 33 -26.00 -1.04 -3.14
CA PHE A 33 -26.85 -1.53 -2.06
C PHE A 33 -27.94 -2.41 -2.65
N VAL A 34 -27.83 -3.71 -2.45
CA VAL A 34 -28.83 -4.68 -2.88
C VAL A 34 -29.71 -5.05 -1.68
N PRO A 35 -31.02 -4.76 -1.73
CA PRO A 35 -31.93 -5.10 -0.63
C PRO A 35 -31.97 -6.60 -0.39
N LYS A 36 -31.84 -7.01 0.88
CA LYS A 36 -32.04 -8.40 1.32
C LYS A 36 -33.52 -8.66 1.54
N GLN A 37 -33.95 -9.92 1.40
CA GLN A 37 -35.33 -10.31 1.66
C GLN A 37 -35.63 -10.31 3.17
N GLU A 38 -34.66 -10.69 3.99
CA GLU A 38 -34.79 -10.75 5.44
C GLU A 38 -33.68 -9.95 6.11
N PRO A 39 -33.95 -9.37 7.31
CA PRO A 39 -32.88 -8.66 8.06
C PRO A 39 -31.83 -9.63 8.58
N GLU A 40 -30.57 -9.29 8.40
CA GLU A 40 -29.42 -10.00 8.98
C GLU A 40 -28.74 -9.13 10.06
N SER A 41 -27.74 -9.70 10.74
CA SER A 41 -26.99 -9.01 11.80
C SER A 41 -26.34 -7.69 11.36
N ASP A 42 -26.05 -7.55 10.07
CA ASP A 42 -25.47 -6.37 9.42
C ASP A 42 -26.50 -5.46 8.75
N GLY A 43 -27.80 -5.81 8.80
CA GLY A 43 -28.92 -5.00 8.30
C GLY A 43 -29.62 -5.59 7.08
N MET A 44 -30.35 -4.70 6.36
CA MET A 44 -31.22 -5.04 5.23
C MET A 44 -30.54 -4.93 3.86
N ASP A 45 -29.30 -4.50 3.78
CA ASP A 45 -28.61 -4.29 2.50
C ASP A 45 -27.37 -5.18 2.40
N GLU A 46 -27.25 -5.89 1.27
CA GLU A 46 -25.97 -6.42 0.81
C GLU A 46 -25.18 -5.27 0.18
N ILE A 47 -23.93 -5.03 0.65
CA ILE A 47 -23.08 -3.96 0.17
C ILE A 47 -22.06 -4.55 -0.81
N ARG A 48 -22.03 -4.02 -2.04
CA ARG A 48 -21.09 -4.43 -3.07
C ARG A 48 -20.19 -3.27 -3.45
N PHE A 49 -18.88 -3.46 -3.31
CA PHE A 49 -17.89 -2.52 -3.80
C PHE A 49 -17.65 -2.78 -5.29
N MET A 50 -17.98 -1.78 -6.10
CA MET A 50 -17.88 -1.83 -7.56
C MET A 50 -16.71 -0.97 -8.02
N PHE A 51 -15.91 -1.50 -8.91
CA PHE A 51 -14.65 -0.87 -9.34
C PHE A 51 -14.46 -1.01 -10.86
N SER A 52 -13.85 0.00 -11.46
CA SER A 52 -13.28 -0.06 -12.80
C SER A 52 -12.05 0.85 -12.88
N ALA A 53 -10.94 0.35 -13.40
CA ALA A 53 -9.73 1.14 -13.64
C ALA A 53 -9.84 2.06 -14.87
N ASN A 54 -10.78 1.81 -15.77
CA ASN A 54 -10.92 2.47 -17.07
C ASN A 54 -12.27 3.19 -17.20
N LYS A 55 -12.29 4.31 -17.95
CA LYS A 55 -13.51 5.09 -18.20
C LYS A 55 -14.60 4.30 -18.92
N SER A 56 -14.22 3.47 -19.89
CA SER A 56 -15.12 2.79 -20.82
C SER A 56 -15.51 1.37 -20.38
N ALA A 57 -14.83 0.79 -19.38
CA ALA A 57 -15.18 -0.52 -18.88
C ALA A 57 -16.34 -0.43 -17.86
N GLU A 58 -17.19 -1.44 -17.81
CA GLU A 58 -18.24 -1.52 -16.81
C GLU A 58 -17.68 -1.66 -15.40
N LEU A 59 -18.42 -1.15 -14.42
CA LEU A 59 -18.12 -1.38 -13.02
C LEU A 59 -18.35 -2.85 -12.68
N GLN A 60 -17.37 -3.49 -12.09
CA GLN A 60 -17.45 -4.88 -11.66
C GLN A 60 -17.18 -4.99 -10.15
N PRO A 61 -17.69 -6.01 -9.49
CA PRO A 61 -17.32 -6.26 -8.10
C PRO A 61 -15.81 -6.34 -7.93
N VAL A 62 -15.25 -5.65 -6.92
CA VAL A 62 -13.80 -5.63 -6.63
C VAL A 62 -13.22 -7.04 -6.57
N ALA A 63 -13.99 -8.02 -6.01
CA ALA A 63 -13.58 -9.41 -5.90
C ALA A 63 -13.38 -10.13 -7.26
N GLN A 64 -13.90 -9.59 -8.35
CA GLN A 64 -13.80 -10.15 -9.70
C GLN A 64 -12.76 -9.42 -10.58
N THR A 65 -12.12 -8.39 -10.05
CA THR A 65 -11.17 -7.57 -10.82
C THR A 65 -9.82 -8.28 -10.89
N ALA A 66 -9.28 -8.43 -12.10
CA ALA A 66 -8.14 -9.30 -12.38
C ALA A 66 -6.75 -8.67 -12.17
N SER A 67 -6.62 -7.34 -12.01
CA SER A 67 -5.32 -6.66 -11.89
C SER A 67 -4.83 -6.59 -10.44
N GLY A 68 -3.87 -7.43 -10.08
CA GLY A 68 -3.29 -7.46 -8.73
C GLY A 68 -2.72 -6.11 -8.28
N GLY A 69 -2.00 -5.40 -9.15
CA GLY A 69 -1.42 -4.10 -8.82
C GLY A 69 -2.46 -2.99 -8.59
N GLU A 70 -3.56 -2.98 -9.35
CA GLU A 70 -4.65 -2.02 -9.17
C GLU A 70 -5.41 -2.29 -7.87
N ILE A 71 -5.69 -3.55 -7.59
CA ILE A 71 -6.33 -3.97 -6.33
C ILE A 71 -5.44 -3.63 -5.13
N SER A 72 -4.13 -3.87 -5.21
CA SER A 72 -3.20 -3.54 -4.12
C SER A 72 -3.22 -2.05 -3.78
N ARG A 73 -3.20 -1.15 -4.79
CA ARG A 73 -3.29 0.29 -4.60
C ARG A 73 -4.65 0.73 -4.04
N LEU A 74 -5.74 0.15 -4.56
CA LEU A 74 -7.09 0.39 -4.04
C LEU A 74 -7.18 -0.03 -2.58
N MET A 75 -6.70 -1.22 -2.22
CA MET A 75 -6.71 -1.74 -0.85
C MET A 75 -5.84 -0.93 0.10
N LEU A 76 -4.69 -0.41 -0.36
CA LEU A 76 -3.88 0.53 0.42
C LEU A 76 -4.71 1.77 0.81
N CYS A 77 -5.40 2.39 -0.16
CA CYS A 77 -6.23 3.57 0.10
C CYS A 77 -7.41 3.26 1.02
N ILE A 78 -8.12 2.14 0.81
CA ILE A 78 -9.22 1.73 1.68
C ILE A 78 -8.71 1.50 3.12
N LYS A 79 -7.59 0.81 3.29
CA LYS A 79 -6.99 0.58 4.61
C LYS A 79 -6.55 1.90 5.26
N ALA A 80 -6.00 2.83 4.49
CA ALA A 80 -5.62 4.15 4.98
C ALA A 80 -6.83 4.96 5.46
N MET A 81 -7.95 4.90 4.74
CA MET A 81 -9.21 5.54 5.16
C MET A 81 -9.74 4.93 6.46
N ILE A 82 -9.82 3.60 6.54
CA ILE A 82 -10.35 2.90 7.72
C ILE A 82 -9.49 3.14 8.96
N ALA A 83 -8.18 3.21 8.78
CA ALA A 83 -7.22 3.44 9.86
C ALA A 83 -7.46 4.76 10.62
N GLY A 84 -8.07 5.75 9.97
CA GLY A 84 -8.49 7.00 10.62
C GLY A 84 -9.67 6.86 11.59
N PHE A 85 -10.47 5.80 11.44
CA PHE A 85 -11.70 5.57 12.23
C PHE A 85 -11.59 4.39 13.20
N THR A 86 -10.61 3.51 13.01
CA THR A 86 -10.38 2.33 13.85
C THR A 86 -9.10 2.51 14.65
N ALA A 87 -9.15 2.24 15.95
CA ALA A 87 -7.96 2.25 16.81
C ALA A 87 -7.10 1.00 16.59
N LEU A 88 -6.63 0.80 15.35
CA LEU A 88 -5.73 -0.30 15.02
C LEU A 88 -4.34 -0.01 15.59
N PRO A 89 -3.75 -0.91 16.40
CA PRO A 89 -2.41 -0.69 16.94
C PRO A 89 -1.31 -0.81 15.87
N ALA A 90 -1.52 -1.68 14.88
CA ALA A 90 -0.56 -1.92 13.81
C ALA A 90 -1.25 -2.39 12.53
N ILE A 91 -0.57 -2.15 11.39
CA ILE A 91 -0.94 -2.67 10.07
C ILE A 91 0.29 -3.22 9.36
N ILE A 92 0.12 -4.33 8.65
CA ILE A 92 1.16 -4.95 7.83
C ILE A 92 0.75 -4.86 6.37
N PHE A 93 1.62 -4.27 5.55
CA PHE A 93 1.53 -4.27 4.10
C PHE A 93 2.56 -5.25 3.55
N ASP A 94 2.07 -6.32 2.94
CA ASP A 94 2.89 -7.37 2.36
C ASP A 94 2.79 -7.28 0.83
N GLU A 95 3.93 -6.97 0.18
CA GLU A 95 4.09 -6.87 -1.28
C GLU A 95 3.01 -6.05 -2.01
N VAL A 96 2.49 -4.99 -1.38
CA VAL A 96 1.45 -4.13 -2.00
C VAL A 96 1.99 -3.29 -3.16
N ASP A 97 3.29 -3.28 -3.37
CA ASP A 97 4.05 -2.55 -4.38
C ASP A 97 4.29 -3.35 -5.67
N THR A 98 3.67 -4.52 -5.81
CA THR A 98 3.76 -5.34 -7.03
C THR A 98 3.22 -4.59 -8.25
N GLY A 99 4.04 -4.53 -9.32
CA GLY A 99 3.66 -3.89 -10.59
C GLY A 99 3.66 -2.36 -10.57
N VAL A 100 4.29 -1.73 -9.57
CA VAL A 100 4.48 -0.27 -9.51
C VAL A 100 5.96 0.09 -9.51
N SER A 101 6.29 1.34 -9.84
CA SER A 101 7.64 1.87 -9.84
C SER A 101 7.65 3.40 -9.76
N GLY A 102 8.82 3.98 -9.54
CA GLY A 102 9.06 5.42 -9.64
C GLY A 102 8.14 6.25 -8.73
N ASP A 103 7.49 7.23 -9.32
CA ASP A 103 6.64 8.21 -8.63
C ASP A 103 5.43 7.57 -7.91
N ILE A 104 4.85 6.53 -8.48
CA ILE A 104 3.74 5.81 -7.84
C ILE A 104 4.20 5.15 -6.53
N ALA A 105 5.37 4.50 -6.55
CA ALA A 105 5.94 3.89 -5.36
C ALA A 105 6.26 4.93 -4.28
N ASP A 106 6.74 6.11 -4.68
CA ASP A 106 7.00 7.21 -3.76
C ASP A 106 5.72 7.68 -3.06
N LYS A 107 4.65 7.91 -3.81
CA LYS A 107 3.33 8.30 -3.28
C LYS A 107 2.71 7.22 -2.37
N MET A 108 2.85 5.94 -2.73
CA MET A 108 2.43 4.85 -1.85
C MET A 108 3.18 4.87 -0.52
N GLY A 109 4.48 5.11 -0.57
CA GLY A 109 5.30 5.28 0.63
C GLY A 109 4.87 6.48 1.47
N ASP A 110 4.44 7.62 0.86
CA ASP A 110 3.92 8.78 1.60
C ASP A 110 2.65 8.42 2.38
N ILE A 111 1.73 7.67 1.77
CA ILE A 111 0.52 7.17 2.45
C ILE A 111 0.91 6.29 3.65
N MET A 112 1.86 5.37 3.47
CA MET A 112 2.32 4.50 4.57
C MET A 112 3.02 5.30 5.68
N GLN A 113 3.80 6.32 5.32
CA GLN A 113 4.47 7.20 6.27
C GLN A 113 3.46 8.03 7.07
N GLU A 114 2.43 8.56 6.44
CA GLU A 114 1.34 9.26 7.12
C GLU A 114 0.60 8.33 8.08
N LEU A 115 0.27 7.12 7.66
CA LEU A 115 -0.30 6.10 8.55
C LEU A 115 0.60 5.83 9.77
N GLY A 116 1.91 5.79 9.55
CA GLY A 116 2.92 5.60 10.60
C GLY A 116 2.95 6.69 11.68
N THR A 117 2.28 7.83 11.47
CA THR A 117 2.08 8.86 12.50
C THR A 117 0.95 8.51 13.46
N LYS A 118 0.03 7.64 13.06
CA LYS A 118 -1.18 7.28 13.81
C LYS A 118 -1.10 5.88 14.42
N MET A 119 -0.34 4.97 13.80
CA MET A 119 -0.21 3.57 14.22
C MET A 119 1.13 3.00 13.79
N GLN A 120 1.44 1.79 14.25
CA GLN A 120 2.63 1.08 13.77
C GLN A 120 2.38 0.50 12.37
N VAL A 121 3.24 0.85 11.40
CA VAL A 121 3.17 0.34 10.04
C VAL A 121 4.38 -0.53 9.75
N PHE A 122 4.13 -1.75 9.27
CA PHE A 122 5.14 -2.63 8.70
C PHE A 122 4.91 -2.72 7.20
N ALA A 123 5.95 -2.46 6.40
CA ALA A 123 5.91 -2.65 4.96
C ALA A 123 6.99 -3.66 4.54
N ILE A 124 6.56 -4.74 3.87
CA ILE A 124 7.46 -5.68 3.19
C ILE A 124 7.49 -5.23 1.74
N THR A 125 8.66 -4.77 1.29
CA THR A 125 8.81 -4.09 0.00
C THR A 125 10.15 -4.43 -0.65
N HIS A 126 10.17 -4.46 -1.96
CA HIS A 126 11.38 -4.52 -2.78
C HIS A 126 11.71 -3.17 -3.46
N LEU A 127 10.90 -2.12 -3.22
CA LEU A 127 11.09 -0.81 -3.83
C LEU A 127 11.83 0.17 -2.92
N PRO A 128 12.95 0.76 -3.40
CA PRO A 128 13.77 1.69 -2.61
C PRO A 128 12.99 2.94 -2.18
N GLN A 129 12.01 3.39 -2.98
CA GLN A 129 11.17 4.55 -2.66
C GLN A 129 10.35 4.33 -1.39
N ILE A 130 9.77 3.14 -1.22
CA ILE A 130 8.99 2.77 -0.03
C ILE A 130 9.94 2.50 1.14
N ALA A 131 10.98 1.69 0.93
CA ALA A 131 11.94 1.34 1.98
C ALA A 131 12.63 2.57 2.60
N ALA A 132 12.91 3.60 1.77
CA ALA A 132 13.54 4.83 2.25
C ALA A 132 12.65 5.65 3.20
N LYS A 133 11.31 5.53 3.11
CA LYS A 133 10.35 6.28 3.94
C LYS A 133 10.15 5.68 5.33
N GLY A 134 10.53 4.43 5.55
CA GLY A 134 10.44 3.79 6.86
C GLY A 134 11.38 4.46 7.88
N LYS A 135 10.94 4.61 9.12
CA LYS A 135 11.77 5.10 10.23
C LYS A 135 12.89 4.11 10.56
N ASP A 136 12.54 2.84 10.63
CA ASP A 136 13.44 1.72 10.86
C ASP A 136 13.47 0.81 9.63
N HIS A 137 14.63 0.19 9.37
CA HIS A 137 14.80 -0.73 8.27
C HIS A 137 15.33 -2.05 8.79
N TYR A 138 14.63 -3.12 8.46
CA TYR A 138 14.99 -4.48 8.81
C TYR A 138 15.38 -5.25 7.56
N PHE A 139 16.48 -5.98 7.64
CA PHE A 139 16.97 -6.83 6.57
C PHE A 139 16.57 -8.28 6.85
N VAL A 140 15.89 -8.86 5.87
CA VAL A 140 15.52 -10.29 5.89
C VAL A 140 16.47 -11.04 5.00
N TYR A 141 17.09 -12.08 5.51
CA TYR A 141 18.06 -12.89 4.76
C TYR A 141 17.94 -14.35 5.16
N LYS A 142 18.36 -15.21 4.23
CA LYS A 142 18.45 -16.65 4.46
C LYS A 142 19.88 -16.99 4.87
N GLU A 143 20.01 -17.84 5.87
CA GLU A 143 21.25 -18.39 6.38
C GLU A 143 21.17 -19.92 6.27
N ASP A 144 22.09 -20.51 5.53
CA ASP A 144 22.20 -21.95 5.42
C ASP A 144 23.01 -22.49 6.60
N THR A 145 22.42 -23.40 7.35
CA THR A 145 23.08 -24.21 8.37
C THR A 145 23.29 -25.61 7.85
N ASP A 146 24.10 -26.43 8.51
CA ASP A 146 24.37 -27.80 8.09
C ASP A 146 23.11 -28.67 7.97
N GLU A 147 22.02 -28.30 8.67
CA GLU A 147 20.79 -29.09 8.71
C GLU A 147 19.63 -28.45 7.91
N ARG A 148 19.61 -27.11 7.77
CA ARG A 148 18.48 -26.40 7.14
C ARG A 148 18.79 -24.95 6.80
N THR A 149 18.05 -24.39 5.86
CA THR A 149 18.01 -22.94 5.60
C THR A 149 17.10 -22.25 6.63
N VAL A 150 17.60 -21.23 7.31
CA VAL A 150 16.87 -20.44 8.31
C VAL A 150 16.72 -19.01 7.81
N THR A 151 15.49 -18.48 7.89
CA THR A 151 15.26 -17.05 7.63
C THR A 151 15.58 -16.24 8.88
N ARG A 152 16.43 -15.23 8.72
CA ARG A 152 16.83 -14.30 9.77
C ARG A 152 16.33 -12.89 9.48
N ILE A 153 16.09 -12.13 10.55
CA ILE A 153 15.76 -10.71 10.46
C ILE A 153 16.67 -9.93 11.41
N ARG A 154 17.19 -8.80 10.95
CA ARG A 154 17.97 -7.90 11.79
C ARG A 154 17.69 -6.43 11.44
N LYS A 155 17.78 -5.56 12.44
CA LYS A 155 17.67 -4.12 12.25
C LYS A 155 18.98 -3.60 11.63
N MET A 156 18.88 -2.73 10.64
CA MET A 156 20.02 -2.07 10.01
C MET A 156 20.40 -0.78 10.74
N ASN A 157 21.69 -0.50 10.80
CA ASN A 157 22.20 0.81 11.16
C ASN A 157 22.12 1.79 9.98
N LYS A 158 22.45 3.07 10.20
CA LYS A 158 22.33 4.12 9.17
C LYS A 158 23.21 3.85 7.94
N GLU A 159 24.41 3.35 8.11
CA GLU A 159 25.34 3.08 7.00
C GLU A 159 24.88 1.87 6.18
N GLU A 160 24.45 0.80 6.84
CA GLU A 160 23.90 -0.38 6.20
C GLU A 160 22.64 -0.05 5.40
N ARG A 161 21.78 0.79 5.96
CA ARG A 161 20.58 1.27 5.29
C ARG A 161 20.89 2.02 4.00
N VAL A 162 21.88 2.92 3.99
CA VAL A 162 22.33 3.61 2.77
C VAL A 162 22.80 2.62 1.72
N LYS A 163 23.62 1.63 2.12
CA LYS A 163 24.13 0.60 1.22
C LYS A 163 23.01 -0.25 0.63
N GLU A 164 22.01 -0.62 1.45
CA GLU A 164 20.89 -1.43 0.98
C GLU A 164 19.99 -0.67 0.01
N ILE A 165 19.62 0.57 0.32
CA ILE A 165 18.88 1.41 -0.62
C ILE A 165 19.65 1.59 -1.92
N ALA A 166 20.98 1.76 -1.86
CA ALA A 166 21.81 1.86 -3.06
C ALA A 166 21.79 0.55 -3.89
N ARG A 167 21.80 -0.62 -3.25
CA ARG A 167 21.64 -1.92 -3.92
C ARG A 167 20.25 -2.07 -4.57
N MET A 168 19.20 -1.67 -3.88
CA MET A 168 17.84 -1.69 -4.42
C MET A 168 17.71 -0.78 -5.65
N LEU A 169 18.46 0.33 -5.72
CA LEU A 169 18.47 1.27 -6.86
C LEU A 169 19.28 0.76 -8.06
N SER A 170 20.40 0.07 -7.83
CA SER A 170 21.38 -0.26 -8.88
C SER A 170 21.62 -1.74 -9.11
N GLY A 171 20.95 -2.61 -8.36
CA GLY A 171 21.24 -4.05 -8.36
C GLY A 171 22.53 -4.37 -7.58
N ALA A 172 23.27 -5.39 -8.03
CA ALA A 172 24.39 -5.97 -7.27
C ALA A 172 25.61 -5.02 -7.11
N SER A 173 25.80 -4.04 -8.01
CA SER A 173 26.99 -3.18 -8.01
C SER A 173 26.75 -1.87 -7.25
N LEU A 174 27.47 -1.69 -6.14
CA LEU A 174 27.51 -0.42 -5.41
C LEU A 174 28.44 0.56 -6.11
N THR A 175 27.89 1.61 -6.70
CA THR A 175 28.65 2.72 -7.29
C THR A 175 28.57 3.96 -6.40
N SER A 176 29.51 4.90 -6.59
CA SER A 176 29.44 6.20 -5.89
C SER A 176 28.15 6.96 -6.22
N ALA A 177 27.65 6.83 -7.45
CA ALA A 177 26.39 7.43 -7.89
C ALA A 177 25.18 6.80 -7.18
N SER A 178 25.11 5.46 -7.07
CA SER A 178 24.01 4.80 -6.39
C SER A 178 23.96 5.13 -4.89
N ILE A 179 25.14 5.27 -4.25
CA ILE A 179 25.23 5.69 -2.85
C ILE A 179 24.78 7.15 -2.68
N ALA A 180 25.16 8.05 -3.62
CA ALA A 180 24.71 9.44 -3.58
C ALA A 180 23.18 9.52 -3.72
N ASN A 181 22.60 8.83 -4.69
CA ASN A 181 21.15 8.75 -4.89
C ASN A 181 20.42 8.18 -3.67
N ALA A 182 20.97 7.12 -3.05
CA ALA A 182 20.40 6.53 -1.84
C ALA A 182 20.38 7.51 -0.67
N LYS A 183 21.48 8.27 -0.50
CA LYS A 183 21.56 9.32 0.53
C LYS A 183 20.56 10.44 0.28
N GLU A 184 20.33 10.82 -0.97
CA GLU A 184 19.36 11.84 -1.33
C GLU A 184 17.93 11.35 -1.06
N LEU A 185 17.60 10.13 -1.48
CA LEU A 185 16.31 9.51 -1.21
C LEU A 185 16.01 9.39 0.30
N LEU A 186 17.04 9.15 1.11
CA LEU A 186 16.91 9.09 2.57
C LEU A 186 16.86 10.48 3.23
N LYS A 187 17.47 11.52 2.65
CA LYS A 187 17.50 12.90 3.19
C LYS A 187 16.25 13.69 2.91
N SER A 188 15.59 13.46 1.78
CA SER A 188 14.37 14.19 1.41
C SER A 188 13.20 13.96 2.36
N LYS A 189 13.44 13.24 3.48
CA LYS A 189 12.40 12.72 4.39
C LYS A 189 12.71 12.93 5.89
N ILE A 190 13.66 13.83 6.22
CA ILE A 190 13.91 14.23 7.63
C ILE A 190 13.29 15.58 7.90
#